data_d3e6a068bce63990ba9c58894fd820a7
#
_entry.id   d3e6a068bce63990ba9c58894fd820a7
#
_cell.length_a   1.000
_cell.length_b   1.000
_cell.length_c   1.000
_cell.angle_alpha   90.00
_cell.angle_beta   90.00
_cell.angle_gamma   90.00
#
_symmetry.space_group_name_H-M   'P 1'
#
loop_
_entity.id
_entity.type
_entity.pdbx_description
1 polymer ?
#
loop_
_entity_poly.entity_id
_entity_poly.type
_entity_poly.pdbx_seq_one_letter_code
_entity_poly.pdbx_strand_id
1 'polypeptide(L)'
;LWRDPKPDGSPPNNWLSQFGLPAWHWNHQRRQYYYSQFLPQQPCLNLRCPGVQDAIATQMRGWRDRGVDGFRFDVVTAFLWDEVMKDNPPARPEVQDKVAGENFNPYTYQDHVYDMLPGDGAAYAENLRKWAGDDAYLFGENTSGNQSIELAMAFTQPGRLDAVYTTDLPEGRGSPATIVDMVNRSDSLHRIAG
;
A
#
# COMPACT_ATOMS: atom_id res chain seq x y z
N LEU A 1 -8.60 6.23 -10.26
CA LEU A 1 -9.74 5.32 -10.38
C LEU A 1 -11.05 6.10 -10.26
N TRP A 2 -11.99 5.88 -11.19
CA TRP A 2 -13.33 6.48 -11.21
C TRP A 2 -14.40 5.40 -11.13
N ARG A 3 -15.51 5.70 -10.44
CA ARG A 3 -16.70 4.82 -10.35
C ARG A 3 -17.97 5.64 -10.33
N ASP A 4 -19.02 5.05 -10.88
CA ASP A 4 -20.37 5.60 -10.80
C ASP A 4 -20.91 5.50 -9.36
N PRO A 5 -21.80 6.40 -8.94
CA PRO A 5 -22.49 6.27 -7.67
C PRO A 5 -23.40 5.03 -7.67
N LYS A 6 -23.73 4.54 -6.49
CA LYS A 6 -24.83 3.58 -6.32
C LYS A 6 -26.17 4.20 -6.75
N PRO A 7 -27.24 3.41 -6.93
CA PRO A 7 -28.56 3.93 -7.34
C PRO A 7 -29.14 5.00 -6.41
N ASP A 8 -28.74 4.97 -5.13
CA ASP A 8 -29.14 5.96 -4.11
C ASP A 8 -28.22 7.21 -4.08
N GLY A 9 -27.25 7.27 -4.97
CA GLY A 9 -26.27 8.36 -5.03
C GLY A 9 -25.06 8.21 -4.10
N SER A 10 -25.02 7.18 -3.27
CA SER A 10 -23.91 6.94 -2.33
C SER A 10 -22.62 6.46 -3.03
N PRO A 11 -21.46 6.55 -2.33
CA PRO A 11 -20.18 6.03 -2.84
C PRO A 11 -20.22 4.53 -3.15
N PRO A 12 -19.29 4.03 -3.97
CA PRO A 12 -19.23 2.61 -4.36
C PRO A 12 -19.15 1.64 -3.17
N ASN A 13 -18.46 2.03 -2.10
CA ASN A 13 -18.30 1.25 -0.87
C ASN A 13 -17.97 2.15 0.33
N ASN A 14 -17.71 1.52 1.47
CA ASN A 14 -17.46 2.18 2.75
C ASN A 14 -15.99 2.52 3.02
N TRP A 15 -15.09 2.38 2.08
CA TRP A 15 -13.65 2.54 2.33
C TRP A 15 -13.30 3.91 2.89
N LEU A 16 -12.40 3.90 3.87
CA LEU A 16 -11.82 5.09 4.47
C LEU A 16 -10.37 5.28 4.01
N SER A 17 -9.97 6.54 3.87
CA SER A 17 -8.57 6.88 3.64
C SER A 17 -7.74 6.70 4.90
N GLN A 18 -6.44 6.54 4.78
CA GLN A 18 -5.53 6.37 5.93
C GLN A 18 -5.56 7.55 6.93
N PHE A 19 -6.11 8.69 6.52
CA PHE A 19 -6.34 9.84 7.40
C PHE A 19 -7.75 9.88 8.02
N GLY A 20 -8.51 8.79 7.92
CA GLY A 20 -9.84 8.66 8.52
C GLY A 20 -10.94 9.44 7.80
N LEU A 21 -10.70 9.90 6.58
CA LEU A 21 -11.68 10.55 5.72
C LEU A 21 -12.34 9.51 4.80
N PRO A 22 -13.51 9.81 4.20
CA PRO A 22 -14.03 8.99 3.11
C PRO A 22 -12.97 8.84 2.00
N ALA A 23 -12.77 7.63 1.48
CA ALA A 23 -11.83 7.39 0.39
C ALA A 23 -12.39 7.75 -0.99
N TRP A 24 -13.70 7.97 -1.09
CA TRP A 24 -14.40 8.31 -2.31
C TRP A 24 -14.84 9.77 -2.32
N HIS A 25 -14.46 10.51 -3.36
CA HIS A 25 -14.74 11.95 -3.50
C HIS A 25 -15.55 12.21 -4.74
N TRP A 26 -16.68 12.93 -4.58
CA TRP A 26 -17.57 13.27 -5.68
C TRP A 26 -16.97 14.34 -6.58
N ASN A 27 -17.01 14.09 -7.89
CA ASN A 27 -16.66 15.09 -8.90
C ASN A 27 -17.93 15.50 -9.68
N HIS A 28 -18.31 16.77 -9.56
CA HIS A 28 -19.52 17.30 -10.16
C HIS A 28 -19.50 17.33 -11.69
N GLN A 29 -18.33 17.54 -12.30
CA GLN A 29 -18.20 17.61 -13.77
C GLN A 29 -18.35 16.24 -14.41
N ARG A 30 -17.71 15.21 -13.80
CA ARG A 30 -17.79 13.84 -14.28
C ARG A 30 -19.07 13.12 -13.81
N ARG A 31 -19.69 13.61 -12.74
CA ARG A 31 -20.79 12.92 -12.04
C ARG A 31 -20.40 11.51 -11.60
N GLN A 32 -19.18 11.37 -11.11
CA GLN A 32 -18.57 10.12 -10.64
C GLN A 32 -17.79 10.37 -9.37
N TYR A 33 -17.54 9.32 -8.61
CA TYR A 33 -16.57 9.30 -7.51
C TYR A 33 -15.20 8.95 -8.02
N TYR A 34 -14.16 9.62 -7.47
CA TYR A 34 -12.78 9.17 -7.60
C TYR A 34 -12.26 8.64 -6.28
N TYR A 35 -11.36 7.67 -6.37
CA TYR A 35 -10.75 7.01 -5.22
C TYR A 35 -9.46 7.70 -4.81
N SER A 36 -9.25 7.83 -3.47
CA SER A 36 -8.03 8.34 -2.86
C SER A 36 -7.78 7.63 -1.54
N GLN A 37 -6.66 6.94 -1.41
CA GLN A 37 -6.26 6.25 -0.17
C GLN A 37 -5.73 7.17 0.91
N PHE A 38 -5.32 8.37 0.55
CA PHE A 38 -4.73 9.37 1.43
C PHE A 38 -5.56 10.66 1.44
N LEU A 39 -5.02 11.73 0.90
CA LEU A 39 -5.74 12.99 0.80
C LEU A 39 -6.60 13.06 -0.47
N PRO A 40 -7.70 13.84 -0.45
CA PRO A 40 -8.52 14.07 -1.65
C PRO A 40 -7.73 14.57 -2.86
N GLN A 41 -6.64 15.28 -2.63
CA GLN A 41 -5.75 15.82 -3.66
C GLN A 41 -4.82 14.77 -4.27
N GLN A 42 -4.83 13.55 -3.75
CA GLN A 42 -3.98 12.43 -4.19
C GLN A 42 -4.83 11.29 -4.78
N PRO A 43 -5.48 11.49 -5.96
CA PRO A 43 -6.31 10.46 -6.57
C PRO A 43 -5.49 9.25 -6.98
N CYS A 44 -5.94 8.06 -6.60
CA CYS A 44 -5.27 6.80 -6.92
C CYS A 44 -5.36 6.47 -8.41
N LEU A 45 -4.24 6.15 -9.00
CA LEU A 45 -4.15 5.59 -10.35
C LEU A 45 -4.57 4.10 -10.32
N ASN A 46 -5.28 3.65 -11.34
CA ASN A 46 -5.56 2.23 -11.48
C ASN A 46 -4.34 1.51 -12.08
N LEU A 47 -3.50 0.93 -11.23
CA LEU A 47 -2.27 0.25 -11.65
C LEU A 47 -2.52 -1.04 -12.46
N ARG A 48 -3.75 -1.54 -12.52
CA ARG A 48 -4.13 -2.64 -13.43
C ARG A 48 -4.46 -2.17 -14.84
N CYS A 49 -4.63 -0.86 -15.05
CA CYS A 49 -4.91 -0.31 -16.37
C CYS A 49 -3.63 -0.30 -17.24
N PRO A 50 -3.63 -0.97 -18.42
CA PRO A 50 -2.44 -1.03 -19.28
C PRO A 50 -1.88 0.35 -19.65
N GLY A 51 -2.74 1.32 -19.95
CA GLY A 51 -2.29 2.68 -20.28
C GLY A 51 -1.63 3.40 -19.10
N VAL A 52 -2.01 3.10 -17.85
CA VAL A 52 -1.33 3.61 -16.66
C VAL A 52 0.02 2.92 -16.49
N GLN A 53 0.08 1.61 -16.68
CA GLN A 53 1.33 0.84 -16.63
C GLN A 53 2.33 1.34 -17.68
N ASP A 54 1.90 1.54 -18.90
CA ASP A 54 2.74 2.07 -20.00
C ASP A 54 3.27 3.48 -19.68
N ALA A 55 2.43 4.33 -19.09
CA ALA A 55 2.84 5.67 -18.70
C ALA A 55 3.90 5.62 -17.58
N ILE A 56 3.71 4.78 -16.53
CA ILE A 56 4.68 4.60 -15.45
C ILE A 56 6.00 4.04 -16.00
N ALA A 57 5.91 2.98 -16.80
CA ALA A 57 7.08 2.35 -17.42
C ALA A 57 7.88 3.36 -18.28
N THR A 58 7.18 4.22 -19.03
CA THR A 58 7.81 5.27 -19.83
C THR A 58 8.52 6.31 -18.97
N GLN A 59 7.89 6.72 -17.86
CA GLN A 59 8.53 7.66 -16.93
C GLN A 59 9.75 7.04 -16.25
N MET A 60 9.67 5.80 -15.79
CA MET A 60 10.80 5.10 -15.16
C MET A 60 11.99 4.99 -16.13
N ARG A 61 11.75 4.54 -17.37
CA ARG A 61 12.80 4.49 -18.41
C ARG A 61 13.39 5.87 -18.68
N GLY A 62 12.55 6.89 -18.82
CA GLY A 62 13.02 8.26 -19.07
C GLY A 62 13.90 8.83 -17.96
N TRP A 63 13.70 8.42 -16.70
CA TRP A 63 14.60 8.78 -15.60
C TRP A 63 15.90 7.97 -15.63
N ARG A 64 15.82 6.65 -15.92
CA ARG A 64 17.00 5.81 -16.13
C ARG A 64 17.91 6.37 -17.23
N ASP A 65 17.34 6.77 -18.36
CA ASP A 65 18.07 7.39 -19.49
C ASP A 65 18.77 8.70 -19.09
N ARG A 66 18.31 9.36 -18.05
CA ARG A 66 18.93 10.55 -17.46
C ARG A 66 19.96 10.26 -16.38
N GLY A 67 20.25 8.98 -16.09
CA GLY A 67 21.27 8.55 -15.14
C GLY A 67 20.75 8.36 -13.71
N VAL A 68 19.43 8.19 -13.50
CA VAL A 68 18.89 7.78 -12.19
C VAL A 68 19.18 6.29 -11.97
N ASP A 69 19.83 5.94 -10.87
CA ASP A 69 20.28 4.57 -10.59
C ASP A 69 19.19 3.68 -9.97
N GLY A 70 18.08 4.26 -9.47
CA GLY A 70 17.02 3.48 -8.85
C GLY A 70 15.81 4.31 -8.44
N PHE A 71 14.86 3.66 -7.77
CA PHE A 71 13.58 4.28 -7.38
C PHE A 71 13.18 3.89 -5.96
N ARG A 72 12.65 4.86 -5.22
CA ARG A 72 11.92 4.63 -3.98
C ARG A 72 10.43 4.65 -4.27
N PHE A 73 9.73 3.60 -3.84
CA PHE A 73 8.28 3.49 -3.98
C PHE A 73 7.61 3.74 -2.64
N ASP A 74 6.70 4.68 -2.65
CA ASP A 74 5.88 5.06 -1.49
C ASP A 74 4.81 4.00 -1.23
N VAL A 75 4.64 3.62 0.03
CA VAL A 75 3.57 2.75 0.55
C VAL A 75 3.25 1.58 -0.40
N VAL A 76 4.24 0.73 -0.68
CA VAL A 76 4.11 -0.39 -1.65
C VAL A 76 2.97 -1.35 -1.30
N THR A 77 2.57 -1.43 -0.04
CA THR A 77 1.47 -2.25 0.45
C THR A 77 0.09 -1.75 0.01
N ALA A 78 0.00 -0.50 -0.44
CA ALA A 78 -1.25 0.15 -0.87
C ALA A 78 -1.42 0.22 -2.41
N PHE A 79 -0.61 -0.50 -3.18
CA PHE A 79 -0.64 -0.43 -4.65
C PHE A 79 -1.93 -0.95 -5.28
N LEU A 80 -2.52 -1.99 -4.70
CA LEU A 80 -3.66 -2.67 -5.28
C LEU A 80 -4.78 -2.87 -4.26
N TRP A 81 -6.00 -2.95 -4.78
CA TRP A 81 -7.25 -3.15 -4.05
C TRP A 81 -8.13 -4.19 -4.73
N ASP A 82 -9.17 -4.66 -4.05
CA ASP A 82 -10.15 -5.59 -4.59
C ASP A 82 -10.94 -4.97 -5.74
N GLU A 83 -10.98 -5.63 -6.90
CA GLU A 83 -11.66 -5.12 -8.09
C GLU A 83 -13.18 -5.19 -7.99
N VAL A 84 -13.70 -6.09 -7.14
CA VAL A 84 -15.13 -6.21 -6.88
C VAL A 84 -15.65 -5.08 -6.01
N MET A 85 -14.74 -4.33 -5.34
CA MET A 85 -15.07 -3.16 -4.52
C MET A 85 -15.98 -3.48 -3.33
N LYS A 86 -15.74 -4.60 -2.64
CA LYS A 86 -16.50 -4.98 -1.44
C LYS A 86 -16.28 -3.97 -0.32
N ASP A 87 -17.30 -3.81 0.52
CA ASP A 87 -17.17 -3.06 1.76
C ASP A 87 -16.15 -3.72 2.68
N ASN A 88 -15.26 -2.92 3.29
CA ASN A 88 -14.41 -3.41 4.37
C ASN A 88 -15.27 -3.78 5.59
N PRO A 89 -15.02 -4.92 6.22
CA PRO A 89 -15.69 -5.28 7.47
C PRO A 89 -15.25 -4.36 8.61
N PRO A 90 -16.04 -4.25 9.67
CA PRO A 90 -15.61 -3.55 10.88
C PRO A 90 -14.38 -4.23 11.48
N ALA A 91 -13.45 -3.45 12.00
CA ALA A 91 -12.30 -3.98 12.72
C ALA A 91 -12.74 -4.80 13.93
N ARG A 92 -11.95 -5.80 14.27
CA ARG A 92 -12.21 -6.65 15.45
C ARG A 92 -12.20 -5.81 16.74
N PRO A 93 -13.02 -6.15 17.75
CA PRO A 93 -13.13 -5.38 19.00
C PRO A 93 -11.76 -5.12 19.65
N GLU A 94 -10.87 -6.09 19.65
CA GLU A 94 -9.52 -5.96 20.25
C GLU A 94 -8.64 -4.90 19.56
N VAL A 95 -8.94 -4.58 18.31
CA VAL A 95 -8.28 -3.51 17.56
C VAL A 95 -8.94 -2.17 17.88
N GLN A 96 -10.28 -2.13 17.94
CA GLN A 96 -11.05 -0.93 18.27
C GLN A 96 -10.70 -0.38 19.65
N ASP A 97 -10.58 -1.27 20.67
CA ASP A 97 -10.26 -0.89 22.04
C ASP A 97 -8.85 -0.25 22.17
N LYS A 98 -7.90 -0.67 21.34
CA LYS A 98 -6.55 -0.09 21.33
C LYS A 98 -6.48 1.30 20.72
N VAL A 99 -7.47 1.68 19.93
CA VAL A 99 -7.51 2.93 19.18
C VAL A 99 -8.36 4.01 19.86
N ALA A 100 -9.11 3.65 20.87
CA ALA A 100 -9.89 4.59 21.71
C ALA A 100 -9.03 5.55 22.55
N GLY A 101 -7.70 5.58 22.35
CA GLY A 101 -6.73 6.50 22.95
C GLY A 101 -6.67 7.87 22.28
N GLU A 102 -5.68 8.67 22.68
CA GLU A 102 -5.52 10.11 22.35
C GLU A 102 -5.45 10.45 20.84
N ASN A 103 -5.26 9.47 19.96
CA ASN A 103 -5.15 9.67 18.50
C ASN A 103 -6.24 8.90 17.75
N PHE A 104 -7.48 9.29 17.97
CA PHE A 104 -8.62 8.73 17.24
C PHE A 104 -8.50 8.92 15.73
N ASN A 105 -8.37 7.79 15.00
CA ASN A 105 -8.43 7.77 13.54
C ASN A 105 -9.53 6.79 13.09
N PRO A 106 -10.61 7.26 12.44
CA PRO A 106 -11.70 6.41 11.95
C PRO A 106 -11.25 5.26 11.05
N TYR A 107 -10.13 5.39 10.35
CA TYR A 107 -9.51 4.33 9.53
C TYR A 107 -9.39 3.01 10.30
N THR A 108 -9.01 3.06 11.56
CA THR A 108 -8.78 1.89 12.39
C THR A 108 -10.05 1.14 12.84
N TYR A 109 -11.24 1.66 12.54
CA TYR A 109 -12.50 0.95 12.76
C TYR A 109 -12.88 -0.03 11.66
N GLN A 110 -12.11 -0.07 10.57
CA GLN A 110 -12.28 -1.03 9.49
C GLN A 110 -11.13 -2.03 9.47
N ASP A 111 -11.43 -3.27 9.09
CA ASP A 111 -10.42 -4.25 8.72
C ASP A 111 -10.16 -4.10 7.22
N HIS A 112 -8.97 -3.58 6.87
CA HIS A 112 -8.61 -3.14 5.52
C HIS A 112 -8.19 -4.32 4.64
N VAL A 113 -9.14 -5.22 4.35
CA VAL A 113 -8.91 -6.45 3.59
C VAL A 113 -9.28 -6.35 2.10
N TYR A 114 -9.96 -5.25 1.71
CA TYR A 114 -10.36 -5.05 0.32
C TYR A 114 -9.80 -3.78 -0.33
N ASP A 115 -9.47 -2.77 0.42
CA ASP A 115 -8.87 -1.53 -0.07
C ASP A 115 -7.34 -1.58 -0.13
N MET A 116 -6.71 -2.60 0.47
CA MET A 116 -5.29 -2.89 0.34
C MET A 116 -5.09 -4.39 0.15
N LEU A 117 -4.37 -4.77 -0.92
CA LEU A 117 -4.00 -6.15 -1.23
C LEU A 117 -2.47 -6.26 -1.30
N PRO A 118 -1.78 -6.28 -0.16
CA PRO A 118 -0.32 -6.21 -0.14
C PRO A 118 0.35 -7.42 -0.81
N GLY A 119 -0.26 -8.60 -0.78
CA GLY A 119 0.24 -9.79 -1.49
C GLY A 119 0.22 -9.60 -3.01
N ASP A 120 -0.87 -9.04 -3.57
CA ASP A 120 -0.97 -8.69 -4.99
C ASP A 120 0.01 -7.57 -5.34
N GLY A 121 0.18 -6.59 -4.43
CA GLY A 121 1.17 -5.52 -4.55
C GLY A 121 2.60 -6.06 -4.65
N ALA A 122 2.94 -7.08 -3.85
CA ALA A 122 4.23 -7.74 -3.91
C ALA A 122 4.46 -8.45 -5.27
N ALA A 123 3.45 -9.11 -5.82
CA ALA A 123 3.52 -9.68 -7.17
C ALA A 123 3.63 -8.57 -8.25
N TYR A 124 2.94 -7.44 -8.06
CA TYR A 124 3.02 -6.29 -8.98
C TYR A 124 4.43 -5.68 -9.06
N ALA A 125 5.24 -5.82 -8.01
CA ALA A 125 6.62 -5.33 -7.99
C ALA A 125 7.51 -5.95 -9.10
N GLU A 126 7.14 -7.10 -9.64
CA GLU A 126 7.80 -7.69 -10.81
C GLU A 126 7.69 -6.80 -12.07
N ASN A 127 6.58 -6.08 -12.21
CA ASN A 127 6.44 -5.12 -13.30
C ASN A 127 7.37 -3.91 -13.10
N LEU A 128 7.51 -3.44 -11.86
CA LEU A 128 8.42 -2.35 -11.54
C LEU A 128 9.87 -2.71 -11.89
N ARG A 129 10.28 -3.95 -11.55
CA ARG A 129 11.60 -4.47 -11.90
C ARG A 129 11.80 -4.50 -13.44
N LYS A 130 10.83 -5.07 -14.17
CA LYS A 130 10.88 -5.12 -15.65
C LYS A 130 10.98 -3.73 -16.29
N TRP A 131 10.35 -2.71 -15.70
CA TRP A 131 10.36 -1.36 -16.24
C TRP A 131 11.62 -0.58 -15.89
N ALA A 132 12.21 -0.83 -14.72
CA ALA A 132 13.41 -0.17 -14.24
C ALA A 132 14.72 -0.75 -14.84
N GLY A 133 14.69 -2.06 -15.14
CA GLY A 133 15.89 -2.85 -15.51
C GLY A 133 16.49 -3.56 -14.31
N ASP A 134 17.25 -4.64 -14.59
CA ASP A 134 17.82 -5.50 -13.57
C ASP A 134 18.95 -4.84 -12.75
N ASP A 135 19.58 -3.83 -13.32
CA ASP A 135 20.67 -3.04 -12.71
C ASP A 135 20.17 -1.86 -11.85
N ALA A 136 18.86 -1.57 -11.85
CA ALA A 136 18.30 -0.51 -11.04
C ALA A 136 18.14 -0.93 -9.58
N TYR A 137 18.44 -0.04 -8.62
CA TYR A 137 18.15 -0.28 -7.21
C TYR A 137 16.72 0.15 -6.88
N LEU A 138 15.90 -0.81 -6.46
CA LEU A 138 14.49 -0.57 -6.13
C LEU A 138 14.22 -0.82 -4.66
N PHE A 139 13.66 0.16 -3.96
CA PHE A 139 13.27 -0.03 -2.58
C PHE A 139 11.90 0.57 -2.26
N GLY A 140 11.20 -0.05 -1.32
CA GLY A 140 9.82 0.27 -0.99
C GLY A 140 9.62 0.63 0.47
N GLU A 141 8.55 1.39 0.73
CA GLU A 141 8.04 1.65 2.07
C GLU A 141 6.92 0.69 2.41
N ASN A 142 7.06 -0.02 3.54
CA ASN A 142 6.05 -0.93 4.06
C ASN A 142 5.45 -0.37 5.36
N THR A 143 4.14 -0.15 5.36
CA THR A 143 3.38 0.41 6.49
C THR A 143 2.44 -0.60 7.13
N SER A 144 2.64 -1.89 6.94
CA SER A 144 1.66 -2.94 7.30
C SER A 144 1.73 -3.44 8.75
N GLY A 145 2.47 -2.78 9.63
CA GLY A 145 2.50 -3.11 11.06
C GLY A 145 2.87 -4.56 11.33
N ASN A 146 1.99 -5.33 11.94
CA ASN A 146 2.28 -6.71 12.40
C ASN A 146 2.70 -7.71 11.31
N GLN A 147 2.47 -7.42 10.04
CA GLN A 147 2.86 -8.25 8.89
C GLN A 147 4.07 -7.68 8.14
N SER A 148 4.75 -6.70 8.72
CA SER A 148 5.80 -5.94 8.04
C SER A 148 6.95 -6.81 7.54
N ILE A 149 7.37 -7.81 8.31
CA ILE A 149 8.49 -8.71 7.97
C ILE A 149 8.08 -9.67 6.83
N GLU A 150 6.94 -10.34 6.97
CA GLU A 150 6.42 -11.27 5.97
C GLU A 150 6.20 -10.58 4.61
N LEU A 151 5.68 -9.37 4.64
CA LEU A 151 5.48 -8.57 3.44
C LEU A 151 6.80 -8.05 2.88
N ALA A 152 7.75 -7.61 3.72
CA ALA A 152 9.08 -7.24 3.25
C ALA A 152 9.72 -8.40 2.48
N MET A 153 9.66 -9.63 3.01
CA MET A 153 10.14 -10.84 2.31
C MET A 153 9.40 -11.07 1.00
N ALA A 154 8.07 -10.89 0.97
CA ALA A 154 7.30 -11.07 -0.26
C ALA A 154 7.69 -10.04 -1.34
N PHE A 155 7.90 -8.79 -0.95
CA PHE A 155 8.32 -7.73 -1.87
C PHE A 155 9.78 -7.87 -2.35
N THR A 156 10.65 -8.56 -1.60
CA THR A 156 12.07 -8.72 -1.93
C THR A 156 12.41 -10.09 -2.54
N GLN A 157 11.41 -10.85 -2.98
CA GLN A 157 11.65 -12.06 -3.75
C GLN A 157 12.41 -11.75 -5.06
N PRO A 158 13.17 -12.70 -5.61
CA PRO A 158 13.89 -12.51 -6.86
C PRO A 158 13.00 -11.93 -7.97
N GLY A 159 13.50 -10.92 -8.68
CA GLY A 159 12.75 -10.22 -9.73
C GLY A 159 11.79 -9.13 -9.24
N ARG A 160 11.83 -8.77 -7.95
CA ARG A 160 11.04 -7.69 -7.34
C ARG A 160 11.92 -6.55 -6.85
N LEU A 161 11.66 -6.02 -5.65
CA LEU A 161 12.45 -4.96 -5.04
C LEU A 161 13.74 -5.51 -4.41
N ASP A 162 14.78 -4.67 -4.34
CA ASP A 162 16.02 -5.03 -3.66
C ASP A 162 15.93 -4.91 -2.15
N ALA A 163 15.12 -3.96 -1.68
CA ALA A 163 14.92 -3.72 -0.25
C ALA A 163 13.53 -3.16 0.04
N VAL A 164 13.08 -3.37 1.28
CA VAL A 164 11.89 -2.74 1.84
C VAL A 164 12.21 -2.29 3.26
N TYR A 165 11.91 -1.04 3.60
CA TYR A 165 11.97 -0.57 4.98
C TYR A 165 10.59 -0.52 5.61
N THR A 166 10.53 -0.70 6.93
CA THR A 166 9.27 -0.63 7.67
C THR A 166 9.22 0.63 8.52
N THR A 167 8.01 1.13 8.78
CA THR A 167 7.77 2.29 9.65
C THR A 167 7.57 1.91 11.12
N ASP A 168 7.61 0.62 11.46
CA ASP A 168 7.30 0.12 12.81
C ASP A 168 8.27 0.63 13.89
N LEU A 169 9.54 0.81 13.56
CA LEU A 169 10.55 1.32 14.49
C LEU A 169 10.43 2.82 14.77
N PRO A 170 10.23 3.70 13.76
CA PRO A 170 10.10 5.14 13.98
C PRO A 170 8.87 5.54 14.78
N GLU A 171 7.80 4.72 14.79
CA GLU A 171 6.55 5.05 15.47
C GLU A 171 6.60 4.96 17.01
N GLY A 172 7.80 4.88 17.60
CA GLY A 172 8.01 4.95 19.06
C GLY A 172 7.56 3.70 19.83
N ARG A 173 7.25 2.63 19.14
CA ARG A 173 6.88 1.32 19.73
C ARG A 173 8.12 0.47 20.07
N GLY A 174 9.31 1.03 19.91
CA GLY A 174 10.58 0.34 20.06
C GLY A 174 11.09 0.27 21.50
N SER A 175 10.48 -0.56 22.36
CA SER A 175 11.23 -1.01 23.53
C SER A 175 12.43 -1.86 23.07
N PRO A 176 13.53 -1.94 23.85
CA PRO A 176 14.64 -2.83 23.51
C PRO A 176 14.18 -4.27 23.26
N ALA A 177 13.17 -4.75 23.98
CA ALA A 177 12.59 -6.08 23.79
C ALA A 177 11.89 -6.21 22.43
N THR A 178 11.16 -5.19 21.98
CA THR A 178 10.50 -5.17 20.65
C THR A 178 11.53 -5.22 19.53
N ILE A 179 12.62 -4.45 19.64
CA ILE A 179 13.70 -4.46 18.66
C ILE A 179 14.36 -5.85 18.57
N VAL A 180 14.65 -6.46 19.71
CA VAL A 180 15.21 -7.82 19.76
C VAL A 180 14.26 -8.85 19.15
N ASP A 181 12.97 -8.76 19.43
CA ASP A 181 11.96 -9.65 18.83
C ASP A 181 11.90 -9.50 17.31
N MET A 182 11.89 -8.28 16.80
CA MET A 182 11.89 -8.00 15.36
C MET A 182 13.14 -8.55 14.67
N VAL A 183 14.33 -8.36 15.26
CA VAL A 183 15.59 -8.90 14.74
C VAL A 183 15.55 -10.43 14.71
N ASN A 184 15.11 -11.05 15.81
CA ASN A 184 15.02 -12.51 15.91
C ASN A 184 14.01 -13.10 14.89
N ARG A 185 12.88 -12.44 14.68
CA ARG A 185 11.87 -12.83 13.66
C ARG A 185 12.44 -12.71 12.25
N SER A 186 13.12 -11.62 11.95
CA SER A 186 13.79 -11.41 10.66
C SER A 186 14.83 -12.50 10.39
N ASP A 187 15.67 -12.81 11.36
CA ASP A 187 16.70 -13.86 11.28
C ASP A 187 16.09 -15.27 11.04
N SER A 188 15.01 -15.58 11.77
CA SER A 188 14.33 -16.87 11.61
C SER A 188 13.71 -17.05 10.23
N LEU A 189 13.14 -15.98 9.67
CA LEU A 189 12.54 -16.01 8.33
C LEU A 189 13.61 -16.09 7.23
N HIS A 190 14.74 -15.41 7.38
CA HIS A 190 15.87 -15.54 6.46
C HIS A 190 16.44 -16.97 6.41
N ARG A 191 16.47 -17.67 7.55
CA ARG A 191 16.92 -19.08 7.61
C ARG A 191 15.94 -20.07 6.97
N ILE A 192 14.66 -19.72 6.86
CA ILE A 192 13.64 -20.56 6.23
C ILE A 192 13.61 -20.35 4.71
N ALA A 193 13.99 -19.16 4.24
CA ALA A 193 13.95 -18.78 2.83
C ALA A 193 15.28 -19.08 2.07
N GLY A 194 16.38 -19.40 2.76
CA GLY A 194 17.67 -19.81 2.19
C GLY A 194 17.83 -21.30 2.13
#